data_106e0ef81fdfce4153cb858412d8b1e9
#
_entry.id   106e0ef81fdfce4153cb858412d8b1e9
#
_cell.length_a   1.000
_cell.length_b   1.000
_cell.length_c   1.000
_cell.angle_alpha   90.00
_cell.angle_beta   90.00
_cell.angle_gamma   90.00
#
_symmetry.space_group_name_H-M   'P 1'
#
loop_
_entity.id
_entity.type
_entity.pdbx_description
1 polymer ?
#
loop_
_entity_poly.entity_id
_entity_poly.type
_entity_poly.pdbx_seq_one_letter_code
_entity_poly.pdbx_strand_id
1 'polypeptide(L)'
;TFSATSPLDIHGTTRRDNPMTYYERYEMIQGAMADFGVRREEYEILPFPISRPEYLFQYAPADAIHYMGIYDEWGEERYHTLQSLGMQVEILWRKKNEDRGVVSTDVRRCIEQGKDWQNLVPKSVFEYITVHGIDQRIRQLAAKGLATGEEL
;
A
#
# COMPACT_ATOMS: atom_id res chain seq x y z
N THR A 1 -5.46 -11.83 12.48
CA THR A 1 -4.04 -12.21 12.69
C THR A 1 -3.53 -12.79 11.39
N PHE A 2 -2.93 -11.97 10.55
CA PHE A 2 -2.25 -12.46 9.36
C PHE A 2 -0.94 -13.06 9.81
N SER A 3 -0.83 -14.39 9.74
CA SER A 3 0.42 -15.09 9.93
C SER A 3 1.30 -14.79 8.71
N ALA A 4 2.37 -14.07 8.94
CA ALA A 4 3.41 -13.84 7.96
C ALA A 4 4.19 -15.14 7.78
N THR A 5 3.86 -15.92 6.77
CA THR A 5 4.80 -16.86 6.16
C THR A 5 4.12 -17.60 5.01
N SER A 6 4.05 -16.94 3.86
CA SER A 6 3.89 -17.65 2.59
C SER A 6 5.16 -17.41 1.77
N PRO A 7 5.74 -18.43 1.13
CA PRO A 7 6.88 -18.26 0.22
C PRO A 7 6.61 -17.32 -0.97
N LEU A 8 5.36 -16.90 -1.16
CA LEU A 8 4.94 -15.93 -2.19
C LEU A 8 5.03 -14.47 -1.72
N ASP A 9 5.33 -14.22 -0.44
CA ASP A 9 5.39 -12.90 0.15
C ASP A 9 6.83 -12.34 0.19
N ILE A 10 7.52 -12.37 -0.93
CA ILE A 10 8.92 -11.90 -1.01
C ILE A 10 9.03 -10.37 -0.96
N HIS A 11 7.94 -9.64 -1.22
CA HIS A 11 7.94 -8.18 -1.15
C HIS A 11 6.94 -7.67 -0.12
N GLY A 12 7.45 -7.01 0.93
CA GLY A 12 6.65 -6.22 1.83
C GLY A 12 5.96 -6.97 2.98
N THR A 13 6.53 -8.07 3.47
CA THR A 13 5.96 -8.87 4.57
C THR A 13 6.42 -8.48 5.95
N THR A 14 7.49 -7.73 6.05
CA THR A 14 8.00 -7.30 7.36
C THR A 14 7.14 -6.20 7.98
N ARG A 15 7.18 -6.07 9.31
CA ARG A 15 6.55 -4.94 10.00
C ARG A 15 7.14 -3.59 9.58
N ARG A 16 8.39 -3.58 9.12
CA ARG A 16 9.04 -2.39 8.58
C ARG A 16 8.42 -1.97 7.25
N ASP A 17 8.15 -2.92 6.37
CA ASP A 17 7.52 -2.65 5.06
C ASP A 17 6.04 -2.29 5.20
N ASN A 18 5.35 -2.89 6.18
CA ASN A 18 3.94 -2.67 6.49
C ASN A 18 3.76 -2.18 7.93
N PRO A 19 4.17 -0.95 8.26
CA PRO A 19 4.13 -0.44 9.63
C PRO A 19 2.71 -0.12 10.11
N MET A 20 1.75 -0.05 9.20
CA MET A 20 0.38 0.37 9.45
C MET A 20 -0.58 -0.82 9.47
N THR A 21 -1.56 -0.78 10.37
CA THR A 21 -2.67 -1.72 10.37
C THR A 21 -3.61 -1.48 9.18
N TYR A 22 -4.48 -2.44 8.90
CA TYR A 22 -5.55 -2.24 7.91
C TYR A 22 -6.44 -1.04 8.28
N TYR A 23 -6.83 -0.92 9.54
CA TYR A 23 -7.69 0.16 10.00
C TYR A 23 -7.03 1.53 9.87
N GLU A 24 -5.77 1.67 10.23
CA GLU A 24 -5.01 2.92 10.03
C GLU A 24 -4.96 3.31 8.55
N ARG A 25 -4.73 2.34 7.66
CA ARG A 25 -4.78 2.60 6.20
C ARG A 25 -6.17 2.99 5.73
N TYR A 26 -7.20 2.35 6.25
CA TYR A 26 -8.59 2.68 5.96
C TYR A 26 -8.91 4.13 6.32
N GLU A 27 -8.59 4.57 7.54
CA GLU A 27 -8.78 5.94 8.00
C GLU A 27 -8.01 6.97 7.13
N MET A 28 -6.75 6.67 6.82
CA MET A 28 -5.93 7.55 5.96
C MET A 28 -6.48 7.66 4.54
N ILE A 29 -6.98 6.58 3.96
CA ILE A 29 -7.61 6.61 2.63
C ILE A 29 -8.88 7.46 2.69
N GLN A 30 -9.72 7.31 3.71
CA GLN A 30 -10.91 8.14 3.87
C GLN A 30 -10.56 9.63 3.95
N GLY A 31 -9.57 9.98 4.76
CA GLY A 31 -9.09 11.36 4.88
C GLY A 31 -8.57 11.90 3.54
N ALA A 32 -7.74 11.13 2.84
CA ALA A 32 -7.22 11.50 1.53
C ALA A 32 -8.32 11.71 0.49
N MET A 33 -9.33 10.84 0.45
CA MET A 33 -10.48 11.00 -0.45
C MET A 33 -11.25 12.29 -0.15
N ALA A 34 -11.42 12.62 1.12
CA ALA A 34 -12.04 13.88 1.54
C ALA A 34 -11.19 15.10 1.14
N ASP A 35 -9.87 15.05 1.28
CA ASP A 35 -8.96 16.10 0.82
C ASP A 35 -9.08 16.35 -0.69
N PHE A 36 -9.37 15.31 -1.47
CA PHE A 36 -9.63 15.40 -2.92
C PHE A 36 -11.09 15.73 -3.28
N GLY A 37 -11.94 15.98 -2.29
CA GLY A 37 -13.35 16.36 -2.49
C GLY A 37 -14.24 15.18 -2.89
N VAL A 38 -13.82 13.94 -2.73
CA VAL A 38 -14.63 12.76 -3.02
C VAL A 38 -15.51 12.46 -1.81
N ARG A 39 -16.82 12.41 -2.03
CA ARG A 39 -17.79 12.20 -0.96
C ARG A 39 -17.80 10.73 -0.52
N ARG A 40 -18.09 10.49 0.75
CA ARG A 40 -18.04 9.15 1.35
C ARG A 40 -18.94 8.12 0.66
N GLU A 41 -20.09 8.56 0.16
CA GLU A 41 -21.07 7.72 -0.54
C GLU A 41 -20.67 7.35 -1.98
N GLU A 42 -19.59 7.91 -2.50
CA GLU A 42 -19.12 7.67 -3.88
C GLU A 42 -18.14 6.49 -3.98
N TYR A 43 -17.68 5.94 -2.85
CA TYR A 43 -16.68 4.85 -2.83
C TYR A 43 -16.82 3.93 -1.64
N GLU A 44 -16.22 2.76 -1.76
CA GLU A 44 -16.01 1.82 -0.67
C GLU A 44 -14.53 1.44 -0.60
N ILE A 45 -14.04 1.17 0.61
CA ILE A 45 -12.67 0.71 0.84
C ILE A 45 -12.77 -0.75 1.27
N LEU A 46 -12.27 -1.64 0.40
CA LEU A 46 -12.33 -3.06 0.62
C LEU A 46 -10.91 -3.64 0.79
N PRO A 47 -10.74 -4.69 1.60
CA PRO A 47 -9.52 -5.46 1.61
C PRO A 47 -9.29 -6.10 0.23
N PHE A 48 -8.06 -6.03 -0.26
CA PHE A 48 -7.69 -6.67 -1.52
C PHE A 48 -6.44 -7.53 -1.32
N PRO A 49 -6.60 -8.77 -0.80
CA PRO A 49 -5.49 -9.64 -0.44
C PRO A 49 -4.85 -10.28 -1.67
N ILE A 50 -4.11 -9.52 -2.47
CA ILE A 50 -3.49 -9.98 -3.71
C ILE A 50 -2.47 -11.12 -3.50
N SER A 51 -1.85 -11.20 -2.33
CA SER A 51 -0.97 -12.31 -1.94
C SER A 51 -1.73 -13.62 -1.61
N ARG A 52 -3.05 -13.54 -1.53
CA ARG A 52 -3.95 -14.66 -1.30
C ARG A 52 -5.12 -14.58 -2.29
N PRO A 53 -4.86 -14.78 -3.58
CA PRO A 53 -5.83 -14.54 -4.63
C PRO A 53 -7.11 -15.37 -4.48
N GLU A 54 -7.05 -16.53 -3.81
CA GLU A 54 -8.21 -17.36 -3.49
C GLU A 54 -9.26 -16.66 -2.63
N TYR A 55 -8.89 -15.58 -1.93
CA TYR A 55 -9.82 -14.80 -1.09
C TYR A 55 -10.35 -13.53 -1.75
N LEU A 56 -9.88 -13.16 -2.94
CA LEU A 56 -10.26 -11.89 -3.57
C LEU A 56 -11.78 -11.76 -3.78
N PHE A 57 -12.43 -12.84 -4.23
CA PHE A 57 -13.88 -12.84 -4.45
C PHE A 57 -14.74 -12.80 -3.16
N GLN A 58 -14.13 -12.91 -1.99
CA GLN A 58 -14.83 -12.67 -0.73
C GLN A 58 -14.99 -11.17 -0.42
N TYR A 59 -14.19 -10.33 -1.07
CA TYR A 59 -14.13 -8.89 -0.80
C TYR A 59 -14.52 -8.03 -2.00
N ALA A 60 -14.28 -8.51 -3.22
CA ALA A 60 -14.57 -7.78 -4.44
C ALA A 60 -15.56 -8.54 -5.32
N PRO A 61 -16.54 -7.86 -5.94
CA PRO A 61 -17.46 -8.48 -6.88
C PRO A 61 -16.71 -9.10 -8.08
N ALA A 62 -17.15 -10.30 -8.50
CA ALA A 62 -16.50 -11.01 -9.60
C ALA A 62 -16.64 -10.32 -10.96
N ASP A 63 -17.66 -9.49 -11.13
CA ASP A 63 -17.97 -8.72 -12.33
C ASP A 63 -17.40 -7.28 -12.29
N ALA A 64 -16.66 -6.93 -11.24
CA ALA A 64 -16.00 -5.63 -11.15
C ALA A 64 -14.86 -5.50 -12.16
N ILE A 65 -14.73 -4.31 -12.76
CA ILE A 65 -13.57 -3.98 -13.61
C ILE A 65 -12.44 -3.46 -12.70
N HIS A 66 -11.28 -4.10 -12.80
CA HIS A 66 -10.10 -3.75 -12.02
C HIS A 66 -9.18 -2.86 -12.84
N TYR A 67 -8.97 -1.63 -12.39
CA TYR A 67 -8.05 -0.71 -13.03
C TYR A 67 -6.67 -0.76 -12.37
N MET A 68 -5.61 -0.87 -13.16
CA MET A 68 -4.26 -0.86 -12.62
C MET A 68 -3.26 -0.17 -13.54
N GLY A 69 -2.21 0.40 -12.94
CA GLY A 69 -1.01 0.84 -13.63
C GLY A 69 0.12 -0.19 -13.47
N ILE A 70 0.92 -0.35 -14.49
CA ILE A 70 2.08 -1.26 -14.50
C ILE A 70 3.35 -0.44 -14.64
N TYR A 71 4.34 -0.71 -13.76
CA TYR A 71 5.63 -0.03 -13.73
C TYR A 71 6.83 -0.99 -13.76
N ASP A 72 6.61 -2.27 -13.42
CA ASP A 72 7.62 -3.29 -13.23
C ASP A 72 7.09 -4.69 -13.49
N GLU A 73 7.96 -5.69 -13.46
CA GLU A 73 7.60 -7.11 -13.63
C GLU A 73 6.57 -7.59 -12.60
N TRP A 74 6.65 -7.11 -11.37
CA TRP A 74 5.67 -7.46 -10.34
C TRP A 74 4.26 -6.94 -10.67
N GLY A 75 4.15 -5.79 -11.31
CA GLY A 75 2.90 -5.29 -11.87
C GLY A 75 2.34 -6.18 -12.98
N GLU A 76 3.20 -6.70 -13.86
CA GLU A 76 2.79 -7.65 -14.90
C GLU A 76 2.34 -9.00 -14.29
N GLU A 77 3.06 -9.54 -13.31
CA GLU A 77 2.67 -10.76 -12.60
C GLU A 77 1.29 -10.62 -11.94
N ARG A 78 1.04 -9.49 -11.30
CA ARG A 78 -0.29 -9.19 -10.72
C ARG A 78 -1.37 -9.15 -11.79
N TYR A 79 -1.12 -8.51 -12.90
CA TYR A 79 -2.04 -8.48 -14.03
C TYR A 79 -2.40 -9.89 -14.49
N HIS A 80 -1.40 -10.74 -14.73
CA HIS A 80 -1.62 -12.13 -15.13
C HIS A 80 -2.34 -12.94 -14.06
N THR A 81 -2.04 -12.74 -12.80
CA THR A 81 -2.73 -13.38 -11.68
C THR A 81 -4.22 -13.05 -11.69
N LEU A 82 -4.58 -11.77 -11.79
CA LEU A 82 -5.98 -11.35 -11.83
C LEU A 82 -6.72 -11.89 -13.06
N GLN A 83 -6.07 -11.87 -14.21
CA GLN A 83 -6.64 -12.48 -15.44
C GLN A 83 -6.89 -13.99 -15.28
N SER A 84 -5.94 -14.71 -14.68
CA SER A 84 -6.08 -16.17 -14.47
C SER A 84 -7.23 -16.53 -13.54
N LEU A 85 -7.65 -15.61 -12.68
CA LEU A 85 -8.83 -15.73 -11.83
C LEU A 85 -10.15 -15.37 -12.56
N GLY A 86 -10.08 -15.00 -13.84
CA GLY A 86 -11.24 -14.56 -14.60
C GLY A 86 -11.70 -13.14 -14.32
N MET A 87 -10.90 -12.33 -13.64
CA MET A 87 -11.22 -10.94 -13.37
C MET A 87 -11.06 -10.08 -14.63
N GLN A 88 -11.95 -9.10 -14.78
CA GLN A 88 -11.81 -8.08 -15.84
C GLN A 88 -10.79 -7.05 -15.39
N VAL A 89 -9.69 -6.92 -16.13
CA VAL A 89 -8.59 -5.99 -15.77
C VAL A 89 -8.34 -5.04 -16.92
N GLU A 90 -8.40 -3.75 -16.66
CA GLU A 90 -8.03 -2.67 -17.57
C GLU A 90 -6.74 -2.00 -17.10
N ILE A 91 -5.77 -1.90 -18.02
CA ILE A 91 -4.51 -1.25 -17.73
C ILE A 91 -4.61 0.22 -18.08
N LEU A 92 -4.51 1.09 -17.06
CA LEU A 92 -4.56 2.53 -17.24
C LEU A 92 -3.29 3.07 -17.93
N TRP A 93 -2.12 2.48 -17.61
CA TRP A 93 -0.84 2.81 -18.21
C TRP A 93 0.19 1.71 -17.99
N ARG A 94 1.17 1.65 -18.90
CA ARG A 94 2.47 0.98 -18.70
C ARG A 94 3.55 2.04 -18.76
N LYS A 95 4.28 2.24 -17.69
CA LYS A 95 5.34 3.24 -17.57
C LYS A 95 6.57 2.61 -16.94
N LYS A 96 7.72 3.21 -17.14
CA LYS A 96 8.94 2.79 -16.43
C LYS A 96 8.83 3.16 -14.94
N ASN A 97 9.57 2.44 -14.11
CA ASN A 97 9.60 2.67 -12.67
C ASN A 97 10.11 4.09 -12.34
N GLU A 98 10.99 4.65 -13.18
CA GLU A 98 11.49 6.02 -13.10
C GLU A 98 10.39 7.09 -13.25
N ASP A 99 9.33 6.78 -13.98
CA ASP A 99 8.18 7.67 -14.20
C ASP A 99 7.11 7.54 -13.09
N ARG A 100 7.37 6.72 -12.10
CA ARG A 100 6.50 6.53 -10.95
C ARG A 100 6.65 7.74 -10.04
N GLY A 101 5.56 8.40 -9.72
CA GLY A 101 5.57 9.50 -8.75
C GLY A 101 6.02 9.07 -7.35
N VAL A 102 5.71 9.85 -6.34
CA VAL A 102 6.02 9.53 -4.94
C VAL A 102 5.42 8.17 -4.56
N VAL A 103 6.23 7.29 -4.02
CA VAL A 103 5.79 5.99 -3.53
C VAL A 103 5.91 5.91 -2.00
N SER A 104 5.15 5.00 -1.41
CA SER A 104 5.12 4.83 0.05
C SER A 104 6.50 4.56 0.67
N THR A 105 7.40 3.93 -0.08
CA THR A 105 8.79 3.68 0.35
C THR A 105 9.57 4.99 0.49
N ASP A 106 9.37 5.96 -0.40
CA ASP A 106 10.04 7.26 -0.31
C ASP A 106 9.55 8.04 0.90
N VAL A 107 8.25 8.03 1.16
CA VAL A 107 7.66 8.65 2.36
C VAL A 107 8.26 8.04 3.63
N ARG A 108 8.26 6.69 3.74
CA ARG A 108 8.84 6.02 4.90
C ARG A 108 10.32 6.35 5.08
N ARG A 109 11.09 6.37 4.00
CA ARG A 109 12.52 6.74 4.04
C ARG A 109 12.73 8.17 4.54
N CYS A 110 11.90 9.13 4.12
CA CYS A 110 11.96 10.50 4.65
C CYS A 110 11.65 10.52 6.15
N ILE A 111 10.64 9.81 6.61
CA ILE A 111 10.29 9.68 8.03
C ILE A 111 11.45 9.07 8.83
N GLU A 112 12.03 7.97 8.36
CA GLU A 112 13.17 7.28 8.99
C GLU A 112 14.38 8.20 9.14
N GLN A 113 14.65 9.02 8.13
CA GLN A 113 15.78 9.94 8.08
C GLN A 113 15.51 11.29 8.74
N GLY A 114 14.33 11.51 9.29
CA GLY A 114 13.94 12.80 9.89
C GLY A 114 13.86 13.95 8.88
N LYS A 115 13.69 13.64 7.59
CA LYS A 115 13.48 14.62 6.53
C LYS A 115 12.02 15.06 6.46
N ASP A 116 11.78 16.22 5.83
CA ASP A 116 10.41 16.70 5.58
C ASP A 116 9.71 15.77 4.56
N TRP A 117 8.49 15.38 4.91
CA TRP A 117 7.63 14.50 4.10
C TRP A 117 6.20 15.00 4.01
N GLN A 118 5.91 16.16 4.62
CA GLN A 118 4.56 16.72 4.67
C GLN A 118 3.94 16.91 3.29
N ASN A 119 4.74 17.35 2.32
CA ASN A 119 4.29 17.61 0.96
C ASN A 119 4.26 16.36 0.05
N LEU A 120 4.63 15.20 0.59
CA LEU A 120 4.63 13.93 -0.15
C LEU A 120 3.31 13.15 -0.01
N VAL A 121 2.44 13.59 0.87
CA VAL A 121 1.16 12.93 1.18
C VAL A 121 0.04 13.95 1.31
N PRO A 122 -1.24 13.55 1.18
CA PRO A 122 -2.38 14.42 1.50
C PRO A 122 -2.31 14.95 2.94
N LYS A 123 -2.87 16.13 3.14
CA LYS A 123 -2.84 16.81 4.46
C LYS A 123 -3.41 15.92 5.57
N SER A 124 -4.55 15.34 5.37
CA SER A 124 -5.19 14.44 6.34
C SER A 124 -4.33 13.23 6.69
N VAL A 125 -3.60 12.68 5.71
CA VAL A 125 -2.66 11.56 5.94
C VAL A 125 -1.48 11.99 6.79
N PHE A 126 -0.90 13.16 6.53
CA PHE A 126 0.16 13.72 7.35
C PHE A 126 -0.30 13.92 8.80
N GLU A 127 -1.46 14.54 9.00
CA GLU A 127 -2.04 14.78 10.30
C GLU A 127 -2.31 13.47 11.05
N TYR A 128 -2.92 12.48 10.37
CA TYR A 128 -3.21 11.18 10.95
C TYR A 128 -1.94 10.46 11.42
N ILE A 129 -0.93 10.36 10.57
CA ILE A 129 0.35 9.71 10.90
C ILE A 129 1.01 10.38 12.11
N THR A 130 0.99 11.71 12.16
CA THR A 130 1.61 12.47 13.24
C THR A 130 0.84 12.33 14.55
N VAL A 131 -0.47 12.51 14.54
CA VAL A 131 -1.33 12.44 15.73
C VAL A 131 -1.30 11.05 16.36
N HIS A 132 -1.28 10.00 15.55
CA HIS A 132 -1.27 8.62 16.04
C HIS A 132 0.14 8.05 16.28
N GLY A 133 1.19 8.86 16.13
CA GLY A 133 2.58 8.44 16.39
C GLY A 133 3.09 7.34 15.45
N ILE A 134 2.50 7.24 14.26
CA ILE A 134 2.91 6.23 13.26
C ILE A 134 4.31 6.56 12.73
N ASP A 135 4.66 7.83 12.62
CA ASP A 135 6.00 8.28 12.26
C ASP A 135 7.07 7.83 13.27
N GLN A 136 6.75 7.86 14.57
CA GLN A 136 7.62 7.33 15.62
C GLN A 136 7.75 5.81 15.52
N ARG A 137 6.64 5.11 15.24
CA ARG A 137 6.64 3.66 15.00
C ARG A 137 7.53 3.28 13.83
N ILE A 138 7.48 4.01 12.72
CA ILE A 138 8.32 3.78 11.53
C ILE A 138 9.80 3.92 11.90
N ARG A 139 10.18 4.99 12.61
CA ARG A 139 11.56 5.19 13.09
C ARG A 139 12.04 4.06 14.03
N GLN A 140 11.17 3.61 14.93
CA GLN A 140 11.50 2.50 15.86
C GLN A 140 11.68 1.17 15.13
N LEU A 141 10.86 0.90 14.12
CA LEU A 141 10.99 -0.33 13.32
C LEU A 141 12.28 -0.31 12.48
N ALA A 142 12.64 0.83 11.91
CA ALA A 142 13.89 1.00 11.19
C ALA A 142 15.12 0.77 12.11
N ALA A 143 15.11 1.34 13.32
CA ALA A 143 16.19 1.16 14.29
C ALA A 143 16.34 -0.30 14.74
N LYS A 144 15.22 -1.03 14.90
CA LYS A 144 15.25 -2.47 15.26
C LYS A 144 15.77 -3.34 14.11
N GLY A 145 15.39 -3.07 12.87
CA GLY A 145 15.89 -3.78 11.70
C GLY A 145 17.41 -3.66 11.56
N LEU A 146 17.96 -2.49 11.82
CA LEU A 146 19.43 -2.27 11.84
C LEU A 146 20.11 -3.04 12.95
N ALA A 147 19.47 -3.21 14.12
CA ALA A 147 20.05 -3.94 15.25
C ALA A 147 20.02 -5.47 15.09
N THR A 148 19.11 -6.00 14.27
CA THR A 148 18.96 -7.45 14.02
C THR A 148 19.71 -7.94 12.78
N GLY A 149 20.37 -7.03 12.03
CA GLY A 149 21.10 -7.40 10.81
C GLY A 149 20.21 -7.88 9.66
N GLU A 150 18.92 -7.59 9.70
CA GLU A 150 18.01 -7.72 8.55
C GLU A 150 18.27 -6.58 7.57
N GLU A 151 19.44 -6.62 6.93
CA GLU A 151 19.71 -5.82 5.74
C GLU A 151 19.08 -6.50 4.53
N LEU A 152 18.18 -5.74 3.86
CA LEU A 152 17.75 -5.80 2.45
C LEU A 152 17.62 -7.17 1.80
#